data_7d0f6611372000547ffdb3229923ef78
#
_entry.id   7d0f6611372000547ffdb3229923ef78
#
_cell.length_a   1.000
_cell.length_b   1.000
_cell.length_c   1.000
_cell.angle_alpha   90.00
_cell.angle_beta   90.00
_cell.angle_gamma   90.00
#
_symmetry.space_group_name_H-M   'P 1'
#
loop_
_entity.id
_entity.type
_entity.pdbx_description
1 polymer ?
#
loop_
_entity_poly.entity_id
_entity_poly.type
_entity_poly.pdbx_seq_one_letter_code
_entity_poly.pdbx_strand_id
1 'polypeptide(L)'
;MLLTLDEIKMQCRLENDFTDEDRLLEMLALAAEAKAATYLNRNLYKTNDEIPVLDEDGMVITEDIRLGLLMLVSHWYENRSSVSELEKSATPMAFEFLLQPRRLPVSGY
;
A
#
# COMPACT_ATOMS: atom_id res chain seq x y z
N MET A 1 -8.34 -0.06 6.80
CA MET A 1 -7.67 0.33 5.55
C MET A 1 -6.98 1.68 5.76
N LEU A 2 -5.72 1.78 5.40
CA LEU A 2 -4.94 3.01 5.59
C LEU A 2 -5.23 4.06 4.53
N LEU A 3 -5.50 3.61 3.31
CA LEU A 3 -5.89 4.48 2.21
C LEU A 3 -7.40 4.64 2.18
N THR A 4 -7.87 5.75 1.61
CA THR A 4 -9.31 5.93 1.41
C THR A 4 -9.66 5.61 -0.05
N LEU A 5 -10.93 5.24 -0.29
CA LEU A 5 -11.39 5.00 -1.65
C LEU A 5 -11.25 6.24 -2.52
N ASP A 6 -11.48 7.43 -1.95
CA ASP A 6 -11.34 8.68 -2.69
C ASP A 6 -9.90 8.87 -3.19
N GLU A 7 -8.92 8.59 -2.33
CA GLU A 7 -7.51 8.68 -2.72
C GLU A 7 -7.17 7.69 -3.83
N ILE A 8 -7.67 6.46 -3.69
CA ILE A 8 -7.41 5.40 -4.67
C ILE A 8 -8.03 5.76 -6.01
N LYS A 9 -9.27 6.23 -6.00
CA LYS A 9 -9.97 6.62 -7.23
C LYS A 9 -9.27 7.80 -7.90
N MET A 10 -8.82 8.77 -7.13
CA MET A 10 -8.04 9.89 -7.67
C MET A 10 -6.78 9.39 -8.36
N GLN A 11 -6.04 8.50 -7.72
CA GLN A 11 -4.80 7.95 -8.28
C GLN A 11 -5.06 7.14 -9.55
N CYS A 12 -6.16 6.40 -9.58
CA CYS A 12 -6.53 5.56 -10.73
C CYS A 12 -7.33 6.33 -11.78
N ARG A 13 -7.57 7.62 -11.58
CA ARG A 13 -8.32 8.49 -12.49
C ARG A 13 -9.76 8.03 -12.69
N LEU A 14 -10.36 7.59 -11.59
CA LEU A 14 -11.76 7.16 -11.58
C LEU A 14 -12.64 8.24 -10.96
N GLU A 15 -13.89 8.32 -11.40
CA GLU A 15 -14.87 9.23 -10.83
C GLU A 15 -15.24 8.77 -9.41
N ASN A 16 -15.44 9.72 -8.50
CA ASN A 16 -15.80 9.39 -7.11
C ASN A 16 -17.11 8.63 -7.01
N ASP A 17 -18.05 8.89 -7.92
CA ASP A 17 -19.35 8.23 -7.92
C ASP A 17 -19.35 6.89 -8.66
N PHE A 18 -18.23 6.50 -9.24
CA PHE A 18 -18.07 5.19 -9.86
C PHE A 18 -17.81 4.17 -8.74
N THR A 19 -18.78 3.30 -8.48
CA THR A 19 -18.71 2.37 -7.36
C THR A 19 -18.59 0.90 -7.78
N ASP A 20 -18.62 0.62 -9.07
CA ASP A 20 -18.66 -0.75 -9.58
C ASP A 20 -17.44 -1.58 -9.19
N GLU A 21 -16.30 -0.93 -8.96
CA GLU A 21 -15.06 -1.62 -8.64
C GLU A 21 -14.56 -1.33 -7.23
N ASP A 22 -15.41 -0.79 -6.36
CA ASP A 22 -15.00 -0.45 -4.98
C ASP A 22 -14.40 -1.63 -4.25
N ARG A 23 -15.02 -2.81 -4.36
CA ARG A 23 -14.51 -4.01 -3.69
C ARG A 23 -13.13 -4.41 -4.21
N LEU A 24 -12.94 -4.34 -5.52
CA LEU A 24 -11.64 -4.62 -6.12
C LEU A 24 -10.59 -3.64 -5.62
N LEU A 25 -10.92 -2.35 -5.59
CA LEU A 25 -10.00 -1.32 -5.12
C LEU A 25 -9.62 -1.53 -3.66
N GLU A 26 -10.58 -1.90 -2.82
CA GLU A 26 -10.31 -2.20 -1.42
C GLU A 26 -9.37 -3.40 -1.28
N MET A 27 -9.58 -4.45 -2.07
CA MET A 27 -8.70 -5.63 -2.05
C MET A 27 -7.29 -5.28 -2.47
N LEU A 28 -7.14 -4.47 -3.52
CA LEU A 28 -5.83 -4.03 -3.97
C LEU A 28 -5.13 -3.18 -2.92
N ALA A 29 -5.89 -2.30 -2.26
CA ALA A 29 -5.34 -1.45 -1.21
C ALA A 29 -4.85 -2.27 -0.02
N LEU A 30 -5.66 -3.23 0.43
CA LEU A 30 -5.28 -4.09 1.56
C LEU A 30 -4.05 -4.93 1.22
N ALA A 31 -3.99 -5.44 -0.01
CA ALA A 31 -2.82 -6.20 -0.46
C ALA A 31 -1.56 -5.34 -0.51
N ALA A 32 -1.69 -4.09 -0.97
CA ALA A 32 -0.57 -3.16 -1.00
C ALA A 32 -0.09 -2.81 0.40
N GLU A 33 -1.02 -2.61 1.33
CA GLU A 33 -0.68 -2.33 2.72
C GLU A 33 0.05 -3.51 3.36
N ALA A 34 -0.41 -4.72 3.09
CA ALA A 34 0.26 -5.93 3.60
C ALA A 34 1.67 -6.07 3.01
N LYS A 35 1.81 -5.82 1.71
CA LYS A 35 3.12 -5.85 1.06
C LYS A 35 4.05 -4.80 1.66
N ALA A 36 3.54 -3.62 1.93
CA ALA A 36 4.34 -2.55 2.53
C ALA A 36 4.81 -2.92 3.93
N ALA A 37 3.94 -3.47 4.75
CA ALA A 37 4.31 -3.90 6.10
C ALA A 37 5.40 -4.97 6.05
N THR A 38 5.28 -5.92 5.14
CA THR A 38 6.28 -6.96 4.94
C THR A 38 7.62 -6.36 4.48
N TYR A 39 7.57 -5.46 3.52
CA TYR A 39 8.78 -4.83 3.00
C TYR A 39 9.48 -3.99 4.07
N LEU A 40 8.70 -3.22 4.84
CA LEU A 40 9.22 -2.35 5.89
C LEU A 40 9.68 -3.13 7.13
N ASN A 41 9.20 -4.36 7.28
CA ASN A 41 9.44 -5.20 8.45
C ASN A 41 8.88 -4.54 9.71
N ARG A 42 7.75 -3.86 9.58
CA ARG A 42 7.04 -3.20 10.68
C ARG A 42 5.60 -2.95 10.29
N ASN A 43 4.73 -2.80 11.27
CA ASN A 43 3.32 -2.56 11.05
C ASN A 43 3.02 -1.07 10.88
N LEU A 44 2.05 -0.80 10.01
CA LEU A 44 1.60 0.57 9.74
C LEU A 44 0.23 0.80 10.36
N TYR A 45 0.03 1.99 10.91
CA TYR A 45 -1.20 2.38 11.57
C TYR A 45 -1.66 3.73 11.06
N LYS A 46 -2.95 3.99 11.18
CA LYS A 46 -3.54 5.25 10.73
C LYS A 46 -3.20 6.40 11.65
N THR A 47 -3.26 6.13 12.95
CA THR A 47 -2.97 7.13 13.98
C THR A 47 -2.07 6.54 15.05
N ASN A 48 -1.40 7.40 15.78
CA ASN A 48 -0.53 6.99 16.86
C ASN A 48 -1.27 6.22 17.96
N ASP A 49 -2.52 6.58 18.21
CA ASP A 49 -3.33 5.94 19.25
C ASP A 49 -3.65 4.48 18.91
N GLU A 50 -3.62 4.10 17.64
CA GLU A 50 -3.90 2.74 17.22
C GLU A 50 -2.72 1.79 17.41
N ILE A 51 -1.52 2.31 17.68
CA ILE A 51 -0.33 1.48 17.84
C ILE A 51 -0.37 0.79 19.20
N PRO A 52 -0.41 -0.56 19.24
CA PRO A 52 -0.36 -1.27 20.51
C PRO A 52 0.94 -0.99 21.26
N VAL A 53 0.85 -0.95 22.59
CA VAL A 53 2.03 -0.70 23.43
C VAL A 53 3.15 -1.72 23.17
N LEU A 54 2.77 -2.97 22.86
CA LEU A 54 3.75 -4.04 22.63
C LEU A 54 4.36 -4.01 21.25
N ASP A 55 3.84 -3.18 20.33
CA ASP A 55 4.38 -3.06 18.98
C ASP A 55 5.37 -1.89 18.94
N GLU A 56 6.58 -2.15 19.38
CA GLU A 56 7.62 -1.13 19.48
C GLU A 56 8.03 -0.56 18.13
N ASP A 57 7.91 -1.35 17.08
CA ASP A 57 8.32 -0.94 15.72
C ASP A 57 7.17 -0.39 14.89
N GLY A 58 5.96 -0.41 15.41
CA GLY A 58 4.80 0.13 14.71
C GLY A 58 4.96 1.62 14.43
N MET A 59 4.45 2.06 13.29
CA MET A 59 4.54 3.46 12.91
C MET A 59 3.25 3.94 12.25
N VAL A 60 3.01 5.23 12.35
CA VAL A 60 1.91 5.88 11.65
C VAL A 60 2.31 6.03 10.18
N ILE A 61 1.38 5.79 9.26
CA ILE A 61 1.64 5.97 7.84
C ILE A 61 2.02 7.42 7.55
N THR A 62 3.06 7.61 6.76
CA THR A 62 3.53 8.93 6.34
C THR A 62 3.13 9.19 4.90
N GLU A 63 3.25 10.43 4.45
CA GLU A 63 2.82 10.79 3.09
C GLU A 63 3.64 10.11 2.01
N ASP A 64 4.92 9.89 2.24
CA ASP A 64 5.78 9.18 1.30
C ASP A 64 5.36 7.71 1.18
N ILE A 65 5.03 7.06 2.30
CA ILE A 65 4.53 5.69 2.28
C ILE A 65 3.16 5.65 1.60
N ARG A 66 2.29 6.62 1.92
CA ARG A 66 0.96 6.70 1.30
C ARG A 66 1.08 6.80 -0.23
N LEU A 67 1.96 7.66 -0.71
CA LEU A 67 2.18 7.80 -2.14
C LEU A 67 2.68 6.49 -2.77
N GLY A 68 3.62 5.83 -2.11
CA GLY A 68 4.12 4.54 -2.57
C GLY A 68 3.02 3.49 -2.69
N LEU A 69 2.13 3.44 -1.69
CA LEU A 69 1.00 2.52 -1.71
C LEU A 69 0.03 2.84 -2.85
N LEU A 70 -0.28 4.12 -3.05
CA LEU A 70 -1.18 4.52 -4.13
C LEU A 70 -0.60 4.19 -5.49
N MET A 71 0.70 4.38 -5.68
CA MET A 71 1.36 4.02 -6.93
C MET A 71 1.33 2.51 -7.17
N LEU A 72 1.49 1.71 -6.14
CA LEU A 72 1.42 0.26 -6.25
C LEU A 72 0.00 -0.19 -6.59
N VAL A 73 -1.00 0.37 -5.92
CA VAL A 73 -2.41 0.05 -6.20
C VAL A 73 -2.77 0.39 -7.65
N SER A 74 -2.40 1.58 -8.11
CA SER A 74 -2.73 1.99 -9.48
C SER A 74 -2.00 1.13 -10.51
N HIS A 75 -0.76 0.73 -10.21
CA HIS A 75 0.00 -0.16 -11.09
C HIS A 75 -0.71 -1.50 -11.23
N TRP A 76 -1.15 -2.10 -10.12
CA TRP A 76 -1.90 -3.35 -10.15
C TRP A 76 -3.25 -3.19 -10.85
N TYR A 77 -3.92 -2.08 -10.60
CA TYR A 77 -5.21 -1.80 -11.21
C TYR A 77 -5.10 -1.76 -12.74
N GLU A 78 -4.07 -1.13 -13.26
CA GLU A 78 -3.84 -1.01 -14.70
C GLU A 78 -3.38 -2.31 -15.34
N ASN A 79 -2.79 -3.22 -14.56
CA ASN A 79 -2.20 -4.45 -15.08
C ASN A 79 -2.94 -5.72 -14.63
N ARG A 80 -4.25 -5.60 -14.34
CA ARG A 80 -5.03 -6.71 -13.81
C ARG A 80 -5.74 -7.54 -14.88
N SER A 81 -5.45 -7.32 -16.15
CA SER A 81 -6.22 -7.95 -17.23
C SER A 81 -6.07 -9.47 -17.25
N SER A 82 -5.03 -10.03 -16.62
CA SER A 82 -4.90 -11.46 -16.46
C SER A 82 -4.05 -11.77 -15.23
N VAL A 83 -4.20 -12.98 -14.70
CA VAL A 83 -3.39 -13.44 -13.58
C VAL A 83 -1.91 -13.43 -13.96
N SER A 84 -1.57 -13.84 -15.17
CA SER A 84 -0.18 -13.89 -15.60
C SER A 84 0.43 -12.50 -15.71
N GLU A 85 -0.37 -11.48 -16.03
CA GLU A 85 0.14 -10.11 -16.05
C GLU A 85 0.40 -9.60 -14.63
N LEU A 86 -0.44 -9.94 -13.67
CA LEU A 86 -0.20 -9.57 -12.27
C LEU A 86 1.07 -10.23 -11.75
N GLU A 87 1.28 -11.50 -12.09
CA GLU A 87 2.46 -12.24 -11.65
C GLU A 87 3.74 -11.67 -12.25
N LYS A 88 3.67 -11.21 -13.50
CA LYS A 88 4.83 -10.67 -14.21
C LYS A 88 5.05 -9.19 -13.95
N SER A 89 4.04 -8.53 -13.34
CA SER A 89 4.10 -7.10 -13.11
C SER A 89 5.17 -6.81 -12.06
N ALA A 90 6.20 -6.08 -12.45
CA ALA A 90 7.23 -5.68 -11.52
C ALA A 90 6.66 -4.66 -10.52
N THR A 91 7.08 -4.75 -9.27
CA THR A 91 6.76 -3.72 -8.30
C THR A 91 7.36 -2.40 -8.78
N PRO A 92 6.58 -1.31 -8.81
CA PRO A 92 7.12 -0.02 -9.24
C PRO A 92 8.35 0.35 -8.41
N MET A 93 9.40 0.79 -9.07
CA MET A 93 10.62 1.21 -8.39
C MET A 93 10.34 2.31 -7.36
N ALA A 94 9.38 3.18 -7.66
CA ALA A 94 8.98 4.26 -6.75
C ALA A 94 8.46 3.74 -5.41
N PHE A 95 7.78 2.59 -5.41
CA PHE A 95 7.29 1.98 -4.17
C PHE A 95 8.46 1.70 -3.22
N GLU A 96 9.47 0.99 -3.70
CA GLU A 96 10.62 0.64 -2.88
C GLU A 96 11.44 1.88 -2.52
N PHE A 97 11.61 2.80 -3.46
CA PHE A 97 12.36 4.01 -3.24
C PHE A 97 11.74 4.87 -2.13
N LEU A 98 10.42 4.98 -2.12
CA LEU A 98 9.71 5.78 -1.13
C LEU A 98 9.67 5.12 0.25
N LEU A 99 9.62 3.80 0.30
CA LEU A 99 9.50 3.07 1.55
C LEU A 99 10.85 2.72 2.19
N GLN A 100 11.90 2.60 1.40
CA GLN A 100 13.19 2.13 1.87
C GLN A 100 13.74 2.88 3.08
N PRO A 101 13.66 4.22 3.15
CA PRO A 101 14.22 4.93 4.31
C PRO A 101 13.57 4.55 5.65
N ARG A 102 12.40 3.94 5.60
CA ARG A 102 11.66 3.57 6.82
C ARG A 102 11.72 2.08 7.12
N ARG A 103 12.40 1.33 6.25
CA ARG A 103 12.51 -0.10 6.39
C ARG A 103 13.45 -0.45 7.54
N LEU A 104 13.00 -1.36 8.39
CA LEU A 104 13.85 -1.88 9.45
C LEU A 104 14.67 -3.05 8.92
N PRO A 105 15.92 -3.19 9.38
CA PRO A 105 16.73 -4.33 8.95
C PRO A 105 16.11 -5.63 9.47
N VAL A 106 16.27 -6.70 8.70
CA VAL A 106 15.85 -8.03 9.14
C VAL A 106 16.77 -8.43 10.28
N SER A 107 16.18 -8.70 11.45
CA SER A 107 16.94 -9.10 12.62
C SER A 107 17.30 -10.58 12.56
N GLY A 108 18.46 -10.91 12.99
CA GLY A 108 18.94 -12.24 13.11
C GLY A 108 20.17 -12.47 12.35
N TYR A 109 20.59 -12.44 12.81
CA TYR A 109 21.62 -12.73 12.35
C TYR A 109 21.56 -13.88 12.41
#